data_63a89182a85a44d14b013d6e120cea35
#
_entry.id   63a89182a85a44d14b013d6e120cea35
#
_cell.length_a   1.000
_cell.length_b   1.000
_cell.length_c   1.000
_cell.angle_alpha   90.00
_cell.angle_beta   90.00
_cell.angle_gamma   90.00
#
_symmetry.space_group_name_H-M   'P 1'
#
loop_
_entity.id
_entity.type
_entity.pdbx_description
1 polymer ?
#
loop_
_entity_poly.entity_id
_entity_poly.type
_entity_poly.pdbx_seq_one_letter_code
_entity_poly.pdbx_strand_id
1 'polypeptide(L)'
;METDTLVDAKTGRKCYLDLPSGLAPGEEVTFVLNLHGGGSVGHWQREYFPAYDYVDKYRLVVATPSAATKEPTRHWAADADDDYLVDLVESVLDRLGRSRVRAFWLAGHSQGGMTSQRLLAGTDYFADRADGWLSLSGGRLGPAERSPDFGPPRTEEERTAFEEATARRDVFQRAPTPTADFSFIFRAGEHEITSLPDTSPWAERYGAGPRIRQADVVDDQPGKIHDARYDANPTLSWGRKPTPGTAQVYVYPNGRDGRVIADVVRLDKGHTEGLEPCVTEELIKLMVSAPGGKVRALSSASAQAG
;
A
#
# COMPACT_ATOMS: atom_id res chain seq x y z
N MET A 1 -17.12 13.88 4.15
CA MET A 1 -16.26 12.85 4.79
C MET A 1 -16.47 12.87 6.28
N GLU A 2 -16.55 11.70 6.88
CA GLU A 2 -16.59 11.49 8.33
C GLU A 2 -15.32 10.74 8.74
N THR A 3 -14.70 11.14 9.85
CA THR A 3 -13.56 10.42 10.44
C THR A 3 -13.94 9.94 11.81
N ASP A 4 -13.80 8.64 12.04
CA ASP A 4 -14.02 7.99 13.32
C ASP A 4 -12.71 7.40 13.86
N THR A 5 -12.68 7.09 15.13
CA THR A 5 -11.57 6.40 15.77
C THR A 5 -12.07 5.07 16.30
N LEU A 6 -11.72 3.99 15.61
CA LEU A 6 -11.95 2.65 16.14
C LEU A 6 -10.95 2.35 17.25
N VAL A 7 -11.46 1.75 18.32
CA VAL A 7 -10.62 1.28 19.44
C VAL A 7 -10.81 -0.23 19.55
N ASP A 8 -9.72 -0.97 19.31
CA ASP A 8 -9.75 -2.42 19.49
C ASP A 8 -10.00 -2.79 20.95
N ALA A 9 -11.03 -3.60 21.18
CA ALA A 9 -11.46 -3.96 22.53
C ALA A 9 -10.43 -4.83 23.29
N LYS A 10 -9.60 -5.59 22.57
CA LYS A 10 -8.61 -6.50 23.17
C LYS A 10 -7.34 -5.77 23.57
N THR A 11 -6.86 -4.86 22.74
CA THR A 11 -5.53 -4.24 22.88
C THR A 11 -5.59 -2.75 23.19
N GLY A 12 -6.75 -2.10 23.10
CA GLY A 12 -6.92 -0.65 23.22
C GLY A 12 -6.26 0.16 22.08
N ARG A 13 -5.84 -0.48 21.00
CA ARG A 13 -5.19 0.18 19.86
C ARG A 13 -6.19 1.01 19.09
N LYS A 14 -5.74 2.17 18.63
CA LYS A 14 -6.55 3.10 17.85
C LYS A 14 -6.26 2.97 16.36
N CYS A 15 -7.32 3.07 15.57
CA CYS A 15 -7.27 3.12 14.12
C CYS A 15 -8.13 4.29 13.63
N TYR A 16 -7.62 5.09 12.70
CA TYR A 16 -8.45 6.06 11.97
C TYR A 16 -9.33 5.30 10.99
N LEU A 17 -10.61 5.63 10.96
CA LEU A 17 -11.57 5.13 9.99
C LEU A 17 -12.22 6.31 9.29
N ASP A 18 -11.85 6.52 8.03
CA ASP A 18 -12.40 7.55 7.17
C ASP A 18 -13.52 6.95 6.32
N LEU A 19 -14.70 7.59 6.34
CA LEU A 19 -15.91 7.10 5.68
C LEU A 19 -16.52 8.20 4.80
N PRO A 20 -17.23 7.82 3.72
CA PRO A 20 -18.02 8.75 2.95
C PRO A 20 -19.17 9.33 3.79
N SER A 21 -19.41 10.64 3.63
CA SER A 21 -20.59 11.26 4.23
C SER A 21 -21.86 10.68 3.62
N GLY A 22 -22.87 10.49 4.44
CA GLY A 22 -24.21 10.17 3.99
C GLY A 22 -24.30 8.91 3.13
N LEU A 23 -23.64 7.83 3.52
CA LEU A 23 -23.78 6.53 2.85
C LEU A 23 -25.24 6.06 2.85
N ALA A 24 -25.84 5.98 1.65
CA ALA A 24 -27.20 5.48 1.51
C ALA A 24 -27.29 3.98 1.84
N PRO A 25 -28.47 3.48 2.29
CA PRO A 25 -28.68 2.04 2.46
C PRO A 25 -28.39 1.28 1.14
N GLY A 26 -27.56 0.22 1.22
CA GLY A 26 -27.21 -0.61 0.07
C GLY A 26 -26.16 -0.02 -0.86
N GLU A 27 -25.70 1.20 -0.65
CA GLU A 27 -24.64 1.80 -1.44
C GLU A 27 -23.32 1.05 -1.25
N GLU A 28 -22.64 0.74 -2.37
CA GLU A 28 -21.39 -0.01 -2.36
C GLU A 28 -20.18 0.87 -2.04
N VAL A 29 -19.20 0.30 -1.37
CA VAL A 29 -17.94 0.96 -1.03
C VAL A 29 -16.73 0.11 -1.41
N THR A 30 -15.60 0.75 -1.63
CA THR A 30 -14.30 0.09 -1.67
C THR A 30 -13.61 0.28 -0.33
N PHE A 31 -13.30 -0.82 0.35
CA PHE A 31 -12.59 -0.80 1.62
C PHE A 31 -11.09 -0.89 1.42
N VAL A 32 -10.32 -0.07 2.14
CA VAL A 32 -8.85 -0.01 2.08
C VAL A 32 -8.28 -0.13 3.49
N LEU A 33 -7.45 -1.14 3.73
CA LEU A 33 -6.60 -1.22 4.92
C LEU A 33 -5.24 -0.61 4.57
N ASN A 34 -4.90 0.55 5.16
CA ASN A 34 -3.76 1.38 4.80
C ASN A 34 -2.65 1.32 5.87
N LEU A 35 -1.57 0.59 5.61
CA LEU A 35 -0.51 0.26 6.56
C LEU A 35 0.70 1.18 6.43
N HIS A 36 1.19 1.72 7.57
CA HIS A 36 2.33 2.61 7.60
C HIS A 36 3.68 1.89 7.41
N GLY A 37 4.71 2.65 7.03
CA GLY A 37 6.10 2.20 6.93
C GLY A 37 6.78 2.01 8.28
N GLY A 38 7.96 1.38 8.27
CA GLY A 38 8.79 1.20 9.46
C GLY A 38 9.16 2.55 10.09
N GLY A 39 9.14 2.62 11.42
CA GLY A 39 9.40 3.85 12.18
C GLY A 39 8.28 4.88 12.17
N SER A 40 7.13 4.57 11.55
CA SER A 40 6.01 5.49 11.35
C SER A 40 4.78 5.10 12.20
N VAL A 41 3.67 5.78 11.98
CA VAL A 41 2.38 5.60 12.66
C VAL A 41 1.21 5.79 11.68
N GLY A 42 0.01 5.34 12.05
CA GLY A 42 -1.18 5.49 11.22
C GLY A 42 -1.48 6.95 10.83
N HIS A 43 -1.30 7.91 11.75
CA HIS A 43 -1.50 9.33 11.42
C HIS A 43 -0.58 9.79 10.27
N TRP A 44 0.69 9.44 10.33
CA TRP A 44 1.64 9.77 9.27
C TRP A 44 1.26 9.11 7.94
N GLN A 45 0.86 7.82 7.98
CA GLN A 45 0.43 7.10 6.79
C GLN A 45 -0.82 7.71 6.15
N ARG A 46 -1.75 8.19 6.99
CA ARG A 46 -2.96 8.87 6.53
C ARG A 46 -2.64 10.13 5.74
N GLU A 47 -1.59 10.88 6.13
CA GLU A 47 -1.11 12.07 5.42
C GLU A 47 -0.15 11.73 4.26
N TYR A 48 0.54 10.57 4.32
CA TYR A 48 1.41 10.10 3.25
C TYR A 48 0.63 9.66 2.01
N PHE A 49 -0.43 8.89 2.22
CA PHE A 49 -1.41 8.50 1.20
C PHE A 49 -2.77 9.05 1.61
N PRO A 50 -3.07 10.32 1.26
CA PRO A 50 -4.27 11.00 1.76
C PRO A 50 -5.54 10.58 1.00
N ALA A 51 -5.80 9.26 0.95
CA ALA A 51 -7.00 8.69 0.35
C ALA A 51 -8.29 9.21 0.99
N TYR A 52 -8.21 9.71 2.23
CA TYR A 52 -9.35 10.30 2.93
C TYR A 52 -9.91 11.55 2.21
N ASP A 53 -9.11 12.30 1.46
CA ASP A 53 -9.57 13.45 0.68
C ASP A 53 -10.54 13.02 -0.45
N TYR A 54 -10.56 11.74 -0.79
CA TYR A 54 -11.31 11.17 -1.91
C TYR A 54 -12.41 10.18 -1.50
N VAL A 55 -12.66 9.99 -0.21
CA VAL A 55 -13.65 9.00 0.27
C VAL A 55 -15.06 9.30 -0.22
N ASP A 56 -15.47 10.56 -0.26
CA ASP A 56 -16.78 10.95 -0.77
C ASP A 56 -16.89 10.71 -2.28
N LYS A 57 -15.85 11.08 -3.04
CA LYS A 57 -15.85 11.01 -4.50
C LYS A 57 -15.87 9.59 -5.04
N TYR A 58 -15.10 8.69 -4.42
CA TYR A 58 -14.92 7.31 -4.89
C TYR A 58 -15.56 6.27 -3.99
N ARG A 59 -16.34 6.71 -3.00
CA ARG A 59 -17.02 5.85 -2.01
C ARG A 59 -16.04 4.87 -1.37
N LEU A 60 -14.94 5.41 -0.84
CA LEU A 60 -13.92 4.65 -0.13
C LEU A 60 -14.25 4.59 1.36
N VAL A 61 -13.84 3.51 1.99
CA VAL A 61 -13.69 3.41 3.44
C VAL A 61 -12.24 3.08 3.71
N VAL A 62 -11.53 3.91 4.49
CA VAL A 62 -10.09 3.76 4.71
C VAL A 62 -9.82 3.55 6.18
N ALA A 63 -9.29 2.39 6.55
CA ALA A 63 -8.79 2.10 7.90
C ALA A 63 -7.28 2.26 7.96
N THR A 64 -6.80 3.11 8.85
CA THR A 64 -5.37 3.42 8.98
C THR A 64 -4.90 3.18 10.43
N PRO A 65 -4.49 1.94 10.76
CA PRO A 65 -4.01 1.56 12.09
C PRO A 65 -2.54 1.90 12.32
N SER A 66 -2.09 1.71 13.57
CA SER A 66 -0.67 1.76 13.94
C SER A 66 -0.21 0.39 14.46
N ALA A 67 1.01 -0.03 14.10
CA ALA A 67 1.65 -1.23 14.60
C ALA A 67 1.87 -1.17 16.13
N ALA A 68 1.82 -2.33 16.80
CA ALA A 68 2.02 -2.42 18.24
C ALA A 68 3.47 -2.21 18.65
N THR A 69 4.38 -2.92 18.00
CA THR A 69 5.81 -2.98 18.35
C THR A 69 6.48 -1.63 18.11
N LYS A 70 7.14 -1.09 19.15
CA LYS A 70 7.76 0.25 19.13
C LYS A 70 9.27 0.22 19.14
N GLU A 71 9.87 -0.88 19.56
CA GLU A 71 11.32 -1.03 19.72
C GLU A 71 11.93 -1.98 18.68
N PRO A 72 13.12 -1.71 18.13
CA PRO A 72 13.92 -0.48 18.30
C PRO A 72 13.31 0.70 17.55
N THR A 73 12.39 0.48 16.64
CA THR A 73 11.53 1.46 15.95
C THR A 73 10.18 0.81 15.71
N ARG A 74 9.12 1.59 15.57
CA ARG A 74 7.78 1.04 15.32
C ARG A 74 7.76 0.22 14.02
N HIS A 75 7.27 -1.00 14.10
CA HIS A 75 7.22 -1.92 12.97
C HIS A 75 6.08 -2.93 13.09
N TRP A 76 5.67 -3.47 11.95
CA TRP A 76 4.68 -4.55 11.87
C TRP A 76 5.34 -5.89 12.15
N ALA A 77 4.88 -6.59 13.16
CA ALA A 77 5.34 -7.93 13.53
C ALA A 77 4.16 -8.92 13.46
N ALA A 78 4.42 -10.12 12.93
CA ALA A 78 3.34 -11.09 12.71
C ALA A 78 2.63 -11.49 14.00
N ASP A 79 3.41 -11.81 15.04
CA ASP A 79 2.94 -12.25 16.34
C ASP A 79 2.19 -11.16 17.14
N ALA A 80 2.47 -9.90 16.85
CA ALA A 80 1.89 -8.76 17.57
C ALA A 80 0.73 -8.08 16.80
N ASP A 81 0.66 -8.26 15.48
CA ASP A 81 -0.20 -7.43 14.65
C ASP A 81 -1.20 -8.21 13.79
N ASP A 82 -0.92 -9.46 13.38
CA ASP A 82 -1.74 -10.14 12.38
C ASP A 82 -3.16 -10.40 12.89
N ASP A 83 -3.31 -10.91 14.12
CA ASP A 83 -4.65 -11.12 14.72
C ASP A 83 -5.40 -9.79 14.90
N TYR A 84 -4.70 -8.74 15.31
CA TYR A 84 -5.31 -7.41 15.40
C TYR A 84 -5.80 -6.89 14.05
N LEU A 85 -5.04 -7.11 12.98
CA LEU A 85 -5.45 -6.67 11.64
C LEU A 85 -6.65 -7.46 11.14
N VAL A 86 -6.75 -8.76 11.47
CA VAL A 86 -7.94 -9.57 11.20
C VAL A 86 -9.15 -9.02 11.96
N ASP A 87 -9.04 -8.84 13.28
CA ASP A 87 -10.12 -8.33 14.11
C ASP A 87 -10.59 -6.92 13.66
N LEU A 88 -9.64 -6.05 13.28
CA LEU A 88 -9.94 -4.72 12.75
C LEU A 88 -10.75 -4.81 11.45
N VAL A 89 -10.31 -5.65 10.50
CA VAL A 89 -11.02 -5.82 9.22
C VAL A 89 -12.42 -6.39 9.47
N GLU A 90 -12.56 -7.41 10.31
CA GLU A 90 -13.87 -7.97 10.67
C GLU A 90 -14.79 -6.90 11.26
N SER A 91 -14.29 -6.09 12.21
CA SER A 91 -15.06 -4.99 12.81
C SER A 91 -15.54 -3.96 11.77
N VAL A 92 -14.71 -3.62 10.79
CA VAL A 92 -15.10 -2.72 9.70
C VAL A 92 -16.12 -3.38 8.77
N LEU A 93 -15.92 -4.64 8.40
CA LEU A 93 -16.83 -5.39 7.54
C LEU A 93 -18.21 -5.55 8.18
N ASP A 94 -18.27 -5.82 9.50
CA ASP A 94 -19.52 -5.93 10.24
C ASP A 94 -20.25 -4.57 10.32
N ARG A 95 -19.51 -3.49 10.56
CA ARG A 95 -20.07 -2.13 10.58
C ARG A 95 -20.65 -1.71 9.23
N LEU A 96 -19.97 -2.04 8.13
CA LEU A 96 -20.41 -1.70 6.78
C LEU A 96 -21.56 -2.58 6.27
N GLY A 97 -21.56 -3.84 6.68
CA GLY A 97 -22.28 -4.92 6.03
C GLY A 97 -21.50 -5.46 4.82
N ARG A 98 -21.12 -6.74 4.88
CA ARG A 98 -20.22 -7.38 3.90
C ARG A 98 -20.73 -7.30 2.46
N SER A 99 -22.05 -7.34 2.25
CA SER A 99 -22.67 -7.22 0.92
C SER A 99 -22.44 -5.88 0.25
N ARG A 100 -22.11 -4.84 1.02
CA ARG A 100 -21.82 -3.49 0.52
C ARG A 100 -20.35 -3.30 0.12
N VAL A 101 -19.47 -4.22 0.49
CA VAL A 101 -18.04 -4.13 0.15
C VAL A 101 -17.84 -4.64 -1.26
N ARG A 102 -17.75 -3.70 -2.22
CA ARG A 102 -17.50 -3.99 -3.63
C ARG A 102 -16.12 -4.59 -3.84
N ALA A 103 -15.10 -4.03 -3.19
CA ALA A 103 -13.73 -4.52 -3.24
C ALA A 103 -13.02 -4.21 -1.92
N PHE A 104 -12.11 -5.10 -1.52
CA PHE A 104 -11.22 -4.91 -0.38
C PHE A 104 -9.76 -4.85 -0.84
N TRP A 105 -9.06 -3.80 -0.43
CA TRP A 105 -7.66 -3.56 -0.80
C TRP A 105 -6.76 -3.51 0.42
N LEU A 106 -5.61 -4.17 0.31
CA LEU A 106 -4.46 -3.89 1.17
C LEU A 106 -3.63 -2.80 0.51
N ALA A 107 -3.32 -1.75 1.26
CA ALA A 107 -2.42 -0.68 0.85
C ALA A 107 -1.34 -0.50 1.91
N GLY A 108 -0.12 -0.12 1.52
CA GLY A 108 0.91 0.15 2.51
C GLY A 108 2.17 0.75 1.94
N HIS A 109 2.77 1.63 2.74
CA HIS A 109 4.05 2.26 2.44
C HIS A 109 5.20 1.44 3.00
N SER A 110 6.26 1.24 2.21
CA SER A 110 7.51 0.62 2.66
C SER A 110 7.24 -0.73 3.37
N GLN A 111 7.58 -0.85 4.64
CA GLN A 111 7.27 -2.03 5.45
C GLN A 111 5.77 -2.37 5.46
N GLY A 112 4.87 -1.38 5.41
CA GLY A 112 3.43 -1.63 5.29
C GLY A 112 3.05 -2.37 4.01
N GLY A 113 3.71 -2.05 2.88
CA GLY A 113 3.56 -2.80 1.63
C GLY A 113 4.12 -4.22 1.72
N MET A 114 5.26 -4.41 2.39
CA MET A 114 5.84 -5.73 2.67
C MET A 114 4.93 -6.55 3.60
N THR A 115 4.33 -5.90 4.59
CA THR A 115 3.35 -6.51 5.48
C THR A 115 2.11 -6.95 4.72
N SER A 116 1.61 -6.13 3.80
CA SER A 116 0.49 -6.52 2.91
C SER A 116 0.82 -7.77 2.09
N GLN A 117 2.05 -7.88 1.55
CA GLN A 117 2.51 -9.08 0.87
C GLN A 117 2.51 -10.30 1.80
N ARG A 118 3.04 -10.15 3.02
CA ARG A 118 3.09 -11.21 4.02
C ARG A 118 1.70 -11.70 4.42
N LEU A 119 0.76 -10.79 4.64
CA LEU A 119 -0.64 -11.12 4.96
C LEU A 119 -1.31 -11.89 3.82
N LEU A 120 -1.12 -11.46 2.56
CA LEU A 120 -1.66 -12.14 1.38
C LEU A 120 -1.07 -13.54 1.15
N ALA A 121 0.16 -13.78 1.59
CA ALA A 121 0.86 -15.03 1.39
C ALA A 121 0.76 -16.00 2.57
N GLY A 122 0.61 -15.45 3.78
CA GLY A 122 0.74 -16.21 5.03
C GLY A 122 -0.59 -16.53 5.71
N THR A 123 -1.70 -15.93 5.28
CA THR A 123 -3.01 -16.16 5.90
C THR A 123 -4.09 -16.36 4.85
N ASP A 124 -4.87 -17.42 4.97
CA ASP A 124 -6.06 -17.65 4.13
C ASP A 124 -7.07 -16.51 4.31
N TYR A 125 -7.10 -15.89 5.48
CA TYR A 125 -8.02 -14.79 5.77
C TYR A 125 -7.92 -13.65 4.76
N PHE A 126 -6.71 -13.10 4.54
CA PHE A 126 -6.49 -11.99 3.59
C PHE A 126 -6.46 -12.49 2.15
N ALA A 127 -5.92 -13.69 1.90
CA ALA A 127 -5.88 -14.30 0.57
C ALA A 127 -7.30 -14.45 -0.03
N ASP A 128 -8.25 -14.87 0.80
CA ASP A 128 -9.65 -15.09 0.38
C ASP A 128 -10.46 -13.80 0.25
N ARG A 129 -10.07 -12.73 0.90
CA ARG A 129 -10.87 -11.48 0.99
C ARG A 129 -10.33 -10.33 0.18
N ALA A 130 -9.00 -10.21 0.02
CA ALA A 130 -8.41 -9.06 -0.67
C ALA A 130 -8.54 -9.19 -2.18
N ASP A 131 -9.17 -8.20 -2.80
CA ASP A 131 -9.32 -8.07 -4.24
C ASP A 131 -8.13 -7.36 -4.89
N GLY A 132 -7.36 -6.58 -4.10
CA GLY A 132 -6.22 -5.84 -4.59
C GLY A 132 -5.14 -5.55 -3.55
N TRP A 133 -3.94 -5.27 -4.05
CA TRP A 133 -2.80 -4.82 -3.27
C TRP A 133 -2.16 -3.59 -3.93
N LEU A 134 -2.16 -2.47 -3.18
CA LEU A 134 -1.45 -1.25 -3.52
C LEU A 134 -0.16 -1.17 -2.70
N SER A 135 0.98 -1.38 -3.34
CA SER A 135 2.28 -1.28 -2.72
C SER A 135 2.90 0.09 -2.99
N LEU A 136 3.02 0.89 -1.95
CA LEU A 136 3.60 2.23 -2.00
C LEU A 136 5.08 2.12 -1.58
N SER A 137 5.98 1.94 -2.55
CA SER A 137 7.42 1.75 -2.30
C SER A 137 7.73 0.60 -1.33
N GLY A 138 6.91 -0.44 -1.36
CA GLY A 138 6.98 -1.58 -0.44
C GLY A 138 7.32 -2.89 -1.14
N GLY A 139 6.66 -3.98 -0.73
CA GLY A 139 6.84 -5.28 -1.34
C GLY A 139 6.50 -5.26 -2.84
N ARG A 140 7.32 -5.91 -3.62
CA ARG A 140 7.14 -6.18 -5.04
C ARG A 140 7.85 -7.49 -5.36
N LEU A 141 7.19 -8.38 -6.05
CA LEU A 141 7.85 -9.61 -6.51
C LEU A 141 8.77 -9.32 -7.69
N GLY A 142 9.76 -10.19 -7.85
CA GLY A 142 10.73 -10.14 -8.93
C GLY A 142 12.07 -9.57 -8.50
N PRO A 143 13.06 -9.61 -9.39
CA PRO A 143 14.37 -9.04 -9.12
C PRO A 143 14.23 -7.54 -8.85
N ALA A 144 14.77 -7.10 -7.74
CA ALA A 144 14.91 -5.69 -7.42
C ALA A 144 16.40 -5.42 -7.25
N GLU A 145 16.97 -4.65 -8.15
CA GLU A 145 18.32 -4.13 -7.98
C GLU A 145 18.25 -2.91 -7.08
N ARG A 146 19.16 -2.80 -6.12
CA ARG A 146 19.29 -1.58 -5.34
C ARG A 146 19.66 -0.43 -6.25
N SER A 147 18.99 0.69 -6.07
CA SER A 147 19.41 1.93 -6.70
C SER A 147 20.83 2.27 -6.22
N PRO A 148 21.78 2.54 -7.13
CA PRO A 148 23.14 2.93 -6.75
C PRO A 148 23.16 4.23 -5.92
N ASP A 149 22.15 5.06 -6.06
CA ASP A 149 22.02 6.36 -5.37
C ASP A 149 21.35 6.25 -4.00
N PHE A 150 21.05 5.03 -3.54
CA PHE A 150 20.38 4.85 -2.25
C PHE A 150 21.32 5.05 -1.06
N GLY A 151 21.02 6.03 -0.26
CA GLY A 151 21.71 6.38 1.00
C GLY A 151 22.83 7.41 0.83
N PRO A 152 23.52 7.75 1.93
CA PRO A 152 24.62 8.71 1.86
C PRO A 152 25.76 8.15 1.01
N PRO A 153 26.56 9.03 0.39
CA PRO A 153 27.80 8.62 -0.25
C PRO A 153 28.63 7.80 0.74
N ARG A 154 29.05 6.60 0.34
CA ARG A 154 29.81 5.67 1.17
C ARG A 154 31.18 5.44 0.56
N THR A 155 32.18 5.31 1.41
CA THR A 155 33.48 4.75 1.01
C THR A 155 33.27 3.27 0.58
N GLU A 156 34.26 2.72 -0.12
CA GLU A 156 34.21 1.30 -0.53
C GLU A 156 34.08 0.36 0.68
N GLU A 157 34.76 0.66 1.77
CA GLU A 157 34.73 -0.10 3.02
C GLU A 157 33.34 -0.03 3.69
N GLU A 158 32.75 1.16 3.75
CA GLU A 158 31.38 1.37 4.27
C GLU A 158 30.33 0.67 3.38
N ARG A 159 30.56 0.61 2.08
CA ARG A 159 29.71 -0.10 1.12
C ARG A 159 29.73 -1.59 1.37
N THR A 160 30.94 -2.16 1.48
CA THR A 160 31.13 -3.58 1.79
C THR A 160 30.50 -3.94 3.15
N ALA A 161 30.75 -3.15 4.19
CA ALA A 161 30.18 -3.36 5.52
C ALA A 161 28.63 -3.27 5.51
N PHE A 162 28.09 -2.36 4.73
CA PHE A 162 26.64 -2.23 4.56
C PHE A 162 26.03 -3.40 3.76
N GLU A 163 26.71 -3.86 2.71
CA GLU A 163 26.29 -5.03 1.95
C GLU A 163 26.33 -6.30 2.79
N GLU A 164 27.38 -6.51 3.59
CA GLU A 164 27.47 -7.61 4.55
C GLU A 164 26.40 -7.53 5.64
N ALA A 165 26.16 -6.35 6.19
CA ALA A 165 25.13 -6.12 7.20
C ALA A 165 23.72 -6.34 6.63
N THR A 166 23.51 -6.01 5.34
CA THR A 166 22.23 -6.24 4.65
C THR A 166 22.08 -7.67 4.15
N ALA A 167 23.15 -8.34 3.76
CA ALA A 167 23.14 -9.77 3.47
C ALA A 167 22.82 -10.60 4.72
N ARG A 168 23.32 -10.19 5.90
CA ARG A 168 22.94 -10.77 7.20
C ARG A 168 21.51 -10.38 7.63
N ARG A 169 20.98 -9.27 7.14
CA ARG A 169 19.57 -8.87 7.26
C ARG A 169 18.67 -9.49 6.19
N ASP A 170 19.05 -10.59 5.62
CA ASP A 170 18.14 -11.49 4.90
C ASP A 170 17.00 -12.02 5.82
N VAL A 171 16.91 -11.46 7.02
CA VAL A 171 15.80 -11.49 7.98
C VAL A 171 14.56 -10.72 7.45
N PHE A 172 14.69 -9.84 6.51
CA PHE A 172 13.59 -9.52 5.60
C PHE A 172 13.47 -10.69 4.61
N GLN A 173 13.27 -11.87 5.18
CA GLN A 173 12.90 -13.07 4.45
C GLN A 173 11.96 -12.63 3.35
N ARG A 174 12.31 -12.94 2.13
CA ARG A 174 11.41 -12.71 1.00
C ARG A 174 10.07 -13.24 1.43
N ALA A 175 9.14 -12.32 1.72
CA ALA A 175 7.80 -12.75 2.08
C ALA A 175 7.37 -13.74 1.00
N PRO A 176 6.79 -14.88 1.35
CA PRO A 176 6.42 -15.88 0.37
C PRO A 176 5.57 -15.24 -0.71
N THR A 177 5.59 -15.82 -1.90
CA THR A 177 4.77 -15.32 -3.01
C THR A 177 3.30 -15.62 -2.72
N PRO A 178 2.42 -14.61 -2.67
CA PRO A 178 0.99 -14.85 -2.54
C PRO A 178 0.46 -15.74 -3.67
N THR A 179 -0.32 -16.73 -3.32
CA THR A 179 -0.95 -17.66 -4.28
C THR A 179 -2.33 -17.20 -4.74
N ALA A 180 -3.02 -16.41 -3.93
CA ALA A 180 -4.33 -15.84 -4.24
C ALA A 180 -4.28 -14.89 -5.43
N ASP A 181 -5.41 -14.74 -6.12
CA ASP A 181 -5.58 -13.78 -7.20
C ASP A 181 -6.03 -12.42 -6.67
N PHE A 182 -5.40 -11.34 -7.13
CA PHE A 182 -5.72 -9.94 -6.79
C PHE A 182 -5.18 -9.00 -7.88
N SER A 183 -5.69 -7.77 -7.93
CA SER A 183 -5.11 -6.70 -8.73
C SER A 183 -3.88 -6.12 -8.01
N PHE A 184 -2.86 -5.70 -8.75
CA PHE A 184 -1.62 -5.21 -8.17
C PHE A 184 -1.23 -3.86 -8.73
N ILE A 185 -1.03 -2.88 -7.86
CA ILE A 185 -0.54 -1.55 -8.21
C ILE A 185 0.73 -1.30 -7.41
N PHE A 186 1.80 -0.97 -8.11
CA PHE A 186 3.06 -0.58 -7.48
C PHE A 186 3.33 0.90 -7.74
N ARG A 187 3.68 1.64 -6.71
CA ARG A 187 4.09 3.03 -6.80
C ARG A 187 5.48 3.20 -6.21
N ALA A 188 6.35 3.90 -6.93
CA ALA A 188 7.70 4.24 -6.50
C ALA A 188 8.03 5.71 -6.82
N GLY A 189 9.03 6.26 -6.15
CA GLY A 189 9.72 7.47 -6.58
C GLY A 189 10.86 7.12 -7.53
N GLU A 190 11.32 8.06 -8.33
CA GLU A 190 12.49 7.88 -9.20
C GLU A 190 13.77 7.61 -8.38
N HIS A 191 13.89 8.28 -7.22
CA HIS A 191 15.00 8.11 -6.28
C HIS A 191 14.69 7.10 -5.17
N GLU A 192 14.23 5.93 -5.57
CA GLU A 192 13.88 4.86 -4.64
C GLU A 192 15.07 4.00 -4.20
N ILE A 193 14.84 3.20 -3.13
CA ILE A 193 15.79 2.20 -2.62
C ILE A 193 16.13 1.16 -3.69
N THR A 194 15.15 0.82 -4.52
CA THR A 194 15.29 -0.16 -5.60
C THR A 194 14.79 0.42 -6.91
N SER A 195 15.48 0.11 -7.99
CA SER A 195 15.01 0.43 -9.34
C SER A 195 13.72 -0.30 -9.67
N LEU A 196 12.87 0.32 -10.48
CA LEU A 196 11.66 -0.31 -10.98
C LEU A 196 11.93 -0.96 -12.35
N PRO A 197 11.90 -2.30 -12.46
CA PRO A 197 12.07 -2.97 -13.73
C PRO A 197 10.87 -2.75 -14.66
N ASP A 198 11.10 -2.92 -15.97
CA ASP A 198 10.08 -2.77 -17.02
C ASP A 198 9.08 -3.93 -17.09
N THR A 199 9.26 -4.94 -16.25
CA THR A 199 8.44 -6.14 -16.17
C THR A 199 7.78 -6.26 -14.81
N SER A 200 6.68 -6.99 -14.73
CA SER A 200 6.00 -7.31 -13.49
C SER A 200 5.69 -8.80 -13.43
N PRO A 201 6.16 -9.53 -12.41
CA PRO A 201 5.79 -10.93 -12.21
C PRO A 201 4.27 -11.15 -12.09
N TRP A 202 3.55 -10.13 -11.63
CA TRP A 202 2.08 -10.16 -11.60
C TRP A 202 1.48 -10.06 -13.00
N ALA A 203 2.05 -9.23 -13.88
CA ALA A 203 1.64 -9.18 -15.29
C ALA A 203 1.86 -10.53 -15.99
N GLU A 204 3.01 -11.15 -15.78
CA GLU A 204 3.30 -12.50 -16.29
C GLU A 204 2.31 -13.53 -15.76
N ARG A 205 2.07 -13.53 -14.44
CA ARG A 205 1.12 -14.46 -13.79
C ARG A 205 -0.28 -14.37 -14.35
N TYR A 206 -0.75 -13.17 -14.66
CA TYR A 206 -2.10 -12.94 -15.18
C TYR A 206 -2.15 -12.92 -16.70
N GLY A 207 -1.05 -13.23 -17.39
CA GLY A 207 -0.98 -13.24 -18.85
C GLY A 207 -1.25 -11.88 -19.47
N ALA A 208 -0.95 -10.80 -18.75
CA ALA A 208 -1.08 -9.45 -19.25
C ALA A 208 -0.05 -9.14 -20.33
N GLY A 209 -0.38 -8.22 -21.22
CA GLY A 209 0.55 -7.74 -22.25
C GLY A 209 1.69 -6.89 -21.66
N PRO A 210 2.66 -6.48 -22.52
CA PRO A 210 3.72 -5.58 -22.10
C PRO A 210 3.14 -4.27 -21.60
N ARG A 211 3.87 -3.61 -20.68
CA ARG A 211 3.39 -2.35 -20.10
C ARG A 211 3.22 -1.26 -21.16
N ILE A 212 2.15 -0.50 -21.02
CA ILE A 212 1.81 0.63 -21.88
C ILE A 212 1.82 1.89 -21.02
N ARG A 213 2.63 2.89 -21.42
CA ARG A 213 2.62 4.20 -20.79
C ARG A 213 1.30 4.92 -21.08
N GLN A 214 0.68 5.42 -20.04
CA GLN A 214 -0.48 6.29 -20.10
C GLN A 214 -0.05 7.76 -20.14
N ALA A 215 -1.01 8.67 -20.20
CA ALA A 215 -0.75 10.09 -20.00
C ALA A 215 -0.11 10.33 -18.62
N ASP A 216 0.85 11.25 -18.58
CA ASP A 216 1.48 11.62 -17.31
C ASP A 216 0.47 12.31 -16.40
N VAL A 217 0.57 12.03 -15.11
CA VAL A 217 -0.16 12.75 -14.06
C VAL A 217 0.70 13.91 -13.59
N VAL A 218 0.20 15.12 -13.76
CA VAL A 218 0.90 16.34 -13.36
C VAL A 218 0.18 16.97 -12.18
N ASP A 219 0.91 17.23 -11.12
CA ASP A 219 0.44 17.96 -9.95
C ASP A 219 1.05 19.35 -9.88
N ASP A 220 0.24 20.32 -9.48
CA ASP A 220 0.64 21.69 -9.13
C ASP A 220 0.80 21.89 -7.61
N GLN A 221 0.48 20.87 -6.81
CA GLN A 221 0.56 20.86 -5.36
C GLN A 221 1.50 19.74 -4.88
N PRO A 222 2.28 20.00 -3.83
CA PRO A 222 3.10 18.96 -3.21
C PRO A 222 2.25 18.03 -2.34
N GLY A 223 2.82 16.86 -2.00
CA GLY A 223 2.31 16.02 -0.93
C GLY A 223 2.39 16.72 0.43
N LYS A 224 1.62 16.22 1.40
CA LYS A 224 1.44 16.90 2.71
C LYS A 224 2.63 16.75 3.65
N ILE A 225 3.38 15.66 3.54
CA ILE A 225 4.43 15.30 4.52
C ILE A 225 5.66 14.67 3.87
N HIS A 226 6.76 14.68 4.65
CA HIS A 226 8.00 13.95 4.36
C HIS A 226 8.71 13.60 5.66
N ASP A 227 9.79 12.84 5.58
CA ASP A 227 10.64 12.55 6.74
C ASP A 227 11.68 13.65 6.94
N ALA A 228 11.39 14.59 7.83
CA ALA A 228 12.22 15.76 8.11
C ALA A 228 13.64 15.43 8.61
N ARG A 229 13.92 14.19 9.03
CA ARG A 229 15.28 13.79 9.43
C ARG A 229 16.29 13.93 8.30
N TYR A 230 15.83 13.96 7.07
CA TYR A 230 16.65 14.09 5.86
C TYR A 230 16.84 15.55 5.39
N ASP A 231 16.15 16.51 5.99
CA ASP A 231 16.29 17.95 5.62
C ASP A 231 17.73 18.47 5.81
N ALA A 232 18.45 17.90 6.78
CA ALA A 232 19.83 18.26 7.04
C ALA A 232 20.85 17.66 6.05
N ASN A 233 20.44 16.72 5.20
CA ASN A 233 21.32 16.06 4.24
C ASN A 233 20.71 16.03 2.84
N PRO A 234 20.93 17.07 2.02
CA PRO A 234 20.34 17.18 0.68
C PRO A 234 20.87 16.15 -0.34
N THR A 235 21.92 15.38 0.00
CA THR A 235 22.42 14.30 -0.84
C THR A 235 21.63 13.00 -0.67
N LEU A 236 20.76 12.92 0.35
CA LEU A 236 19.89 11.78 0.55
C LEU A 236 18.64 11.95 -0.31
N SER A 237 18.46 11.05 -1.25
CA SER A 237 17.25 10.99 -2.09
C SER A 237 16.00 10.47 -1.36
N TRP A 238 16.19 9.90 -0.18
CA TRP A 238 15.17 9.22 0.59
C TRP A 238 14.04 10.11 1.11
N GLY A 239 14.33 11.30 1.63
CA GLY A 239 13.38 12.13 2.36
C GLY A 239 13.35 13.58 1.88
N ARG A 240 13.27 13.80 0.58
CA ARG A 240 13.23 15.14 -0.01
C ARG A 240 12.01 15.93 0.46
N LYS A 241 12.11 17.24 0.45
CA LYS A 241 10.96 18.10 0.72
C LYS A 241 9.89 17.91 -0.36
N PRO A 242 8.61 17.86 0.02
CA PRO A 242 7.54 17.76 -0.96
C PRO A 242 7.56 18.94 -1.93
N THR A 243 7.46 18.63 -3.19
CA THR A 243 7.35 19.59 -4.30
C THR A 243 6.23 19.11 -5.22
N PRO A 244 5.58 19.97 -6.01
CA PRO A 244 4.78 19.53 -7.14
C PRO A 244 5.59 18.60 -8.04
N GLY A 245 4.95 17.74 -8.79
CA GLY A 245 5.68 16.79 -9.61
C GLY A 245 4.85 16.15 -10.72
N THR A 246 5.51 15.24 -11.42
CA THR A 246 4.92 14.45 -12.49
C THR A 246 5.07 12.98 -12.16
N ALA A 247 4.02 12.20 -12.36
CA ALA A 247 4.08 10.76 -12.29
C ALA A 247 3.84 10.13 -13.66
N GLN A 248 4.65 9.16 -14.00
CA GLN A 248 4.48 8.30 -15.15
C GLN A 248 3.64 7.10 -14.75
N VAL A 249 2.58 6.84 -15.48
CA VAL A 249 1.67 5.73 -15.23
C VAL A 249 1.85 4.69 -16.32
N TYR A 250 2.04 3.45 -15.92
CA TYR A 250 2.16 2.30 -16.80
C TYR A 250 1.13 1.26 -16.43
N VAL A 251 0.39 0.75 -17.40
CA VAL A 251 -0.56 -0.34 -17.21
C VAL A 251 -0.15 -1.56 -18.04
N TYR A 252 -0.38 -2.74 -17.50
CA TYR A 252 -0.20 -4.01 -18.19
C TYR A 252 -1.58 -4.47 -18.66
N PRO A 253 -1.90 -4.34 -19.97
CA PRO A 253 -3.25 -4.56 -20.48
C PRO A 253 -3.62 -6.06 -20.52
N ASN A 254 -4.92 -6.32 -20.57
CA ASN A 254 -5.48 -7.66 -20.79
C ASN A 254 -5.12 -8.69 -19.70
N GLY A 255 -4.90 -8.25 -18.46
CA GLY A 255 -4.77 -9.17 -17.35
C GLY A 255 -6.00 -10.07 -17.23
N ARG A 256 -5.76 -11.38 -16.96
CA ARG A 256 -6.84 -12.37 -16.77
C ARG A 256 -7.87 -11.85 -15.75
N ASP A 257 -9.13 -12.12 -15.99
CA ASP A 257 -10.28 -11.74 -15.14
C ASP A 257 -10.41 -10.21 -14.92
N GLY A 258 -9.89 -9.40 -15.85
CA GLY A 258 -9.92 -7.95 -15.76
C GLY A 258 -9.02 -7.36 -14.67
N ARG A 259 -8.05 -8.13 -14.15
CA ARG A 259 -7.12 -7.68 -13.13
C ARG A 259 -6.34 -6.45 -13.58
N VAL A 260 -6.31 -5.44 -12.73
CA VAL A 260 -5.50 -4.23 -12.93
C VAL A 260 -4.09 -4.50 -12.42
N ILE A 261 -3.12 -4.39 -13.31
CA ILE A 261 -1.69 -4.43 -12.99
C ILE A 261 -1.07 -3.13 -13.50
N ALA A 262 -0.49 -2.34 -12.60
CA ALA A 262 0.04 -1.03 -12.94
C ALA A 262 1.29 -0.68 -12.12
N ASP A 263 2.15 0.12 -12.73
CA ASP A 263 3.29 0.77 -12.08
C ASP A 263 3.14 2.29 -12.21
N VAL A 264 3.39 3.02 -11.12
CA VAL A 264 3.35 4.49 -11.09
C VAL A 264 4.68 5.00 -10.56
N VAL A 265 5.40 5.78 -11.37
CA VAL A 265 6.72 6.33 -11.03
C VAL A 265 6.62 7.84 -10.88
N ARG A 266 6.86 8.33 -9.67
CA ARG A 266 6.92 9.77 -9.40
C ARG A 266 8.31 10.31 -9.72
N LEU A 267 8.40 11.19 -10.70
CA LEU A 267 9.67 11.80 -11.13
C LEU A 267 10.21 12.75 -10.06
N ASP A 268 11.51 12.71 -9.88
CA ASP A 268 12.24 13.52 -8.88
C ASP A 268 11.74 13.36 -7.44
N LYS A 269 11.19 12.20 -7.10
CA LYS A 269 10.69 11.89 -5.75
C LYS A 269 11.46 10.76 -5.10
N GLY A 270 11.58 10.86 -3.78
CA GLY A 270 12.20 9.84 -2.93
C GLY A 270 11.18 8.87 -2.32
N HIS A 271 11.62 8.20 -1.27
CA HIS A 271 10.86 7.14 -0.61
C HIS A 271 9.75 7.66 0.32
N THR A 272 10.02 8.75 1.06
CA THR A 272 9.18 9.17 2.20
C THR A 272 8.37 10.44 1.95
N GLU A 273 8.42 11.00 0.76
CA GLU A 273 7.60 12.17 0.41
C GLU A 273 6.14 11.76 0.21
N GLY A 274 5.24 12.41 0.93
CA GLY A 274 3.79 12.22 0.79
C GLY A 274 3.33 12.36 -0.65
N LEU A 275 2.28 11.63 -1.01
CA LEU A 275 1.77 11.64 -2.37
C LEU A 275 1.06 12.95 -2.68
N GLU A 276 1.29 13.44 -3.88
CA GLU A 276 0.59 14.59 -4.45
C GLU A 276 -0.90 14.27 -4.68
N PRO A 277 -1.77 15.29 -4.71
CA PRO A 277 -3.22 15.07 -4.86
C PRO A 277 -3.62 14.29 -6.12
N CYS A 278 -3.12 14.69 -7.30
CA CYS A 278 -3.50 14.01 -8.55
C CYS A 278 -2.91 12.60 -8.64
N VAL A 279 -1.71 12.36 -8.11
CA VAL A 279 -1.12 11.01 -8.01
C VAL A 279 -1.95 10.13 -7.07
N THR A 280 -2.37 10.67 -5.92
CA THR A 280 -3.25 9.97 -4.97
C THR A 280 -4.56 9.59 -5.67
N GLU A 281 -5.16 10.52 -6.38
CA GLU A 281 -6.40 10.28 -7.10
C GLU A 281 -6.25 9.24 -8.21
N GLU A 282 -5.14 9.26 -8.95
CA GLU A 282 -4.87 8.28 -10.01
C GLU A 282 -4.73 6.86 -9.47
N LEU A 283 -4.01 6.68 -8.35
CA LEU A 283 -3.95 5.39 -7.68
C LEU A 283 -5.33 4.89 -7.26
N ILE A 284 -6.17 5.78 -6.75
CA ILE A 284 -7.55 5.45 -6.37
C ILE A 284 -8.38 5.07 -7.60
N LYS A 285 -8.27 5.79 -8.72
CA LYS A 285 -8.96 5.43 -9.98
C LYS A 285 -8.57 4.03 -10.45
N LEU A 286 -7.29 3.70 -10.43
CA LEU A 286 -6.81 2.36 -10.75
C LEU A 286 -7.40 1.31 -9.80
N MET A 287 -7.45 1.58 -8.49
CA MET A 287 -8.04 0.67 -7.50
C MET A 287 -9.54 0.45 -7.74
N VAL A 288 -10.30 1.52 -7.95
CA VAL A 288 -11.76 1.41 -8.14
C VAL A 288 -12.16 0.89 -9.52
N SER A 289 -11.26 0.92 -10.51
CA SER A 289 -11.49 0.30 -11.82
C SER A 289 -11.30 -1.23 -11.78
N ALA A 290 -10.61 -1.75 -10.77
CA ALA A 290 -10.32 -3.17 -10.64
C ALA A 290 -11.57 -3.98 -10.26
N PRO A 291 -11.63 -5.26 -10.67
CA PRO A 291 -12.66 -6.18 -10.22
C PRO A 291 -12.57 -6.40 -8.70
N GLY A 292 -13.72 -6.76 -8.10
CA GLY A 292 -13.83 -7.06 -6.68
C GLY A 292 -14.88 -8.14 -6.41
N GLY A 293 -15.28 -8.29 -5.14
CA GLY A 293 -16.39 -9.15 -4.77
C GLY A 293 -16.04 -10.34 -3.90
N LYS A 294 -14.78 -10.56 -3.54
CA LYS A 294 -14.37 -11.69 -2.69
C LYS A 294 -15.10 -11.69 -1.34
N VAL A 295 -15.16 -10.52 -0.66
CA VAL A 295 -15.86 -10.38 0.63
C VAL A 295 -17.34 -10.76 0.49
N ARG A 296 -18.00 -10.35 -0.58
CA ARG A 296 -19.42 -10.66 -0.84
C ARG A 296 -19.64 -12.15 -1.13
N ALA A 297 -18.75 -12.75 -1.92
CA ALA A 297 -18.84 -14.17 -2.26
C ALA A 297 -18.76 -15.07 -1.02
N LEU A 298 -17.85 -14.78 -0.09
CA LEU A 298 -17.75 -15.51 1.17
C LEU A 298 -19.01 -15.40 2.04
N SER A 299 -19.63 -14.21 2.07
CA SER A 299 -20.87 -14.01 2.83
C SER A 299 -22.03 -14.81 2.26
N SER A 300 -22.13 -14.92 0.94
CA SER A 300 -23.18 -15.72 0.27
C SER A 300 -23.00 -17.21 0.50
N ALA A 301 -21.74 -17.70 0.50
CA ALA A 301 -21.45 -19.10 0.78
C ALA A 301 -21.80 -19.50 2.20
N SER A 302 -21.50 -18.64 3.19
CA SER A 302 -21.85 -18.88 4.60
C SER A 302 -23.35 -18.92 4.84
N ALA A 303 -24.13 -18.08 4.14
CA ALA A 303 -25.60 -18.05 4.25
C ALA A 303 -26.30 -19.27 3.62
N GLN A 304 -25.64 -20.00 2.72
CA GLN A 304 -26.19 -21.22 2.10
C GLN A 304 -25.82 -22.49 2.87
N ALA A 305 -24.84 -22.42 3.77
CA ALA A 305 -24.34 -23.56 4.56
C ALA A 305 -24.99 -23.66 5.97
N GLY A 306 -25.76 -22.68 6.37
CA GLY A 306 -26.51 -22.63 7.66
C GLY A 306 -28.01 -22.70 7.46
#